data_23839492fa28f00336d4d4ca8390685f
#
_entry.id   23839492fa28f00336d4d4ca8390685f
#
_cell.length_a   1.000
_cell.length_b   1.000
_cell.length_c   1.000
_cell.angle_alpha   90.00
_cell.angle_beta   90.00
_cell.angle_gamma   90.00
#
_symmetry.space_group_name_H-M   'P 1'
#
loop_
_entity.id
_entity.type
_entity.pdbx_description
1 polymer ?
#
loop_
_entity_poly.entity_id
_entity_poly.type
_entity_poly.pdbx_seq_one_letter_code
_entity_poly.pdbx_strand_id
1 'polypeptide(L)'
;RPVRFYVQQNGGEKTQPSRIVSKKHDAFQPLIGAHGSLADAVALCRSAVDYPGDGLPVLLSGESGVGKSHLAMLIYQYALERGVIAADKPFVELNCADYANNPELLSATLFGYTRGAFTGADREKRGAFDDADGGFLFLDEVHRLSAENQEKLFLYMDKGYFYRLGDNRTRHPASLRFIFATTENIDTVLLNTFRRRIPVRVTLPNYISRPLTE
;
A
#
# COMPACT_ATOMS: atom_id res chain seq x y z
N ARG A 1 -12.76 7.20 -9.94
CA ARG A 1 -11.74 6.68 -10.86
C ARG A 1 -11.45 5.23 -10.50
N PRO A 2 -11.12 4.37 -11.45
CA PRO A 2 -10.87 2.97 -11.15
C PRO A 2 -9.58 2.79 -10.35
N VAL A 3 -9.52 1.68 -9.62
CA VAL A 3 -8.30 1.15 -9.02
C VAL A 3 -7.22 1.06 -10.09
N ARG A 4 -6.03 1.60 -9.84
CA ARG A 4 -4.91 1.49 -10.77
C ARG A 4 -4.11 0.24 -10.47
N PHE A 5 -3.84 -0.55 -11.51
CA PHE A 5 -3.00 -1.73 -11.45
C PHE A 5 -1.68 -1.44 -12.15
N TYR A 6 -0.59 -1.71 -11.45
CA TYR A 6 0.74 -1.67 -12.03
C TYR A 6 1.31 -3.09 -12.07
N VAL A 7 1.41 -3.63 -13.27
CA VAL A 7 2.09 -4.91 -13.53
C VAL A 7 3.27 -4.61 -14.43
N GLN A 8 4.46 -4.93 -13.99
CA GLN A 8 5.65 -4.78 -14.81
C GLN A 8 5.69 -5.88 -15.88
N GLN A 9 5.43 -5.55 -17.15
CA GLN A 9 5.59 -6.47 -18.27
C GLN A 9 7.08 -6.54 -18.66
N ASN A 10 7.74 -7.61 -18.27
CA ASN A 10 9.07 -7.92 -18.82
C ASN A 10 8.89 -8.69 -20.14
N GLY A 11 9.11 -7.98 -21.25
CA GLY A 11 9.25 -8.59 -22.58
C GLY A 11 10.49 -9.50 -22.62
N GLY A 12 10.27 -10.78 -22.88
CA GLY A 12 11.35 -11.77 -22.91
C GLY A 12 12.22 -11.66 -24.15
N GLU A 13 13.52 -11.47 -23.95
CA GLU A 13 14.56 -11.90 -24.88
C GLU A 13 15.49 -12.86 -24.16
N LYS A 14 15.60 -14.09 -24.72
CA LYS A 14 16.56 -15.10 -24.27
C LYS A 14 17.94 -14.72 -24.80
N THR A 15 18.82 -14.21 -23.93
CA THR A 15 20.25 -14.12 -24.22
C THR A 15 21.05 -14.75 -23.08
N GLN A 16 22.09 -15.50 -23.43
CA GLN A 16 22.95 -16.30 -22.55
C GLN A 16 23.68 -15.46 -21.49
N PRO A 17 24.11 -16.06 -20.36
CA PRO A 17 24.63 -15.31 -19.22
C PRO A 17 26.08 -14.88 -19.46
N SER A 18 26.29 -13.66 -19.87
CA SER A 18 27.54 -12.96 -19.62
C SER A 18 27.51 -12.42 -18.19
N ARG A 19 28.53 -12.76 -17.38
CA ARG A 19 28.77 -12.17 -16.05
C ARG A 19 28.99 -10.66 -16.19
N ILE A 20 27.90 -9.92 -16.27
CA ILE A 20 27.94 -8.48 -16.04
C ILE A 20 27.72 -8.33 -14.54
N VAL A 21 28.74 -7.79 -13.85
CA VAL A 21 28.58 -7.24 -12.49
C VAL A 21 27.54 -6.14 -12.62
N SER A 22 26.28 -6.49 -12.42
CA SER A 22 25.18 -5.51 -12.40
C SER A 22 25.47 -4.55 -11.27
N LYS A 23 25.68 -3.26 -11.57
CA LYS A 23 25.53 -2.19 -10.58
C LYS A 23 24.23 -2.51 -9.84
N LYS A 24 24.31 -2.76 -8.52
CA LYS A 24 23.12 -2.93 -7.68
C LYS A 24 22.24 -1.72 -7.93
N HIS A 25 21.17 -1.90 -8.68
CA HIS A 25 20.18 -0.86 -8.87
C HIS A 25 19.55 -0.62 -7.49
N ASP A 26 19.46 0.63 -7.06
CA ASP A 26 18.84 1.00 -5.80
C ASP A 26 17.52 1.70 -6.14
N ALA A 27 16.40 1.06 -5.82
CA ALA A 27 15.06 1.58 -6.09
C ALA A 27 14.85 3.01 -5.59
N PHE A 28 15.51 3.40 -4.49
CA PHE A 28 15.39 4.74 -3.92
C PHE A 28 16.35 5.77 -4.54
N GLN A 29 17.24 5.37 -5.46
CA GLN A 29 18.16 6.31 -6.12
C GLN A 29 17.45 7.50 -6.80
N PRO A 30 16.27 7.34 -7.42
CA PRO A 30 15.57 8.47 -8.05
C PRO A 30 14.94 9.45 -7.04
N LEU A 31 14.89 9.09 -5.75
CA LEU A 31 14.27 9.92 -4.74
C LEU A 31 15.21 11.07 -4.34
N ILE A 32 14.80 12.30 -4.63
CA ILE A 32 15.53 13.50 -4.20
C ILE A 32 15.58 13.50 -2.67
N GLY A 33 16.79 13.66 -2.12
CA GLY A 33 17.02 13.61 -0.67
C GLY A 33 17.17 12.20 -0.08
N ALA A 34 17.22 11.13 -0.90
CA ALA A 34 17.35 9.76 -0.40
C ALA A 34 18.57 9.52 0.50
N HIS A 35 19.65 10.25 0.27
CA HIS A 35 20.91 10.21 1.06
C HIS A 35 21.08 11.42 1.99
N GLY A 36 20.09 12.31 2.06
CA GLY A 36 20.06 13.52 2.83
C GLY A 36 18.83 13.58 3.73
N SER A 37 17.94 14.53 3.46
CA SER A 37 16.74 14.80 4.29
C SER A 37 15.78 13.62 4.43
N LEU A 38 15.79 12.65 3.51
CA LEU A 38 14.94 11.46 3.53
C LEU A 38 15.70 10.19 3.86
N ALA A 39 16.97 10.24 4.26
CA ALA A 39 17.78 9.05 4.53
C ALA A 39 17.14 8.14 5.60
N ASP A 40 16.68 8.71 6.71
CA ASP A 40 16.01 7.96 7.79
C ASP A 40 14.67 7.36 7.31
N ALA A 41 13.92 8.13 6.52
CA ALA A 41 12.67 7.66 5.92
C ALA A 41 12.91 6.44 5.02
N VAL A 42 13.92 6.50 4.16
CA VAL A 42 14.33 5.39 3.28
C VAL A 42 14.79 4.18 4.09
N ALA A 43 15.59 4.40 5.14
CA ALA A 43 16.05 3.31 6.02
C ALA A 43 14.87 2.58 6.71
N LEU A 44 13.88 3.34 7.21
CA LEU A 44 12.65 2.77 7.79
C LEU A 44 11.85 1.98 6.76
N CYS A 45 11.68 2.50 5.54
CA CYS A 45 10.97 1.81 4.47
C CYS A 45 11.66 0.49 4.08
N ARG A 46 13.00 0.50 3.97
CA ARG A 46 13.78 -0.73 3.71
C ARG A 46 13.58 -1.75 4.82
N SER A 47 13.69 -1.34 6.07
CA SER A 47 13.49 -2.22 7.23
C SER A 47 12.09 -2.82 7.24
N ALA A 48 11.07 -2.06 6.85
CA ALA A 48 9.70 -2.55 6.74
C ALA A 48 9.55 -3.64 5.66
N VAL A 49 10.19 -3.46 4.51
CA VAL A 49 10.16 -4.44 3.40
C VAL A 49 10.95 -5.69 3.76
N ASP A 50 12.13 -5.54 4.35
CA ASP A 50 13.04 -6.65 4.70
C ASP A 50 12.58 -7.43 5.94
N TYR A 51 11.56 -6.96 6.66
CA TYR A 51 11.00 -7.68 7.81
C TYR A 51 10.37 -9.00 7.35
N PRO A 52 10.55 -10.11 8.12
CA PRO A 52 10.04 -11.44 7.76
C PRO A 52 8.53 -11.49 7.52
N GLY A 53 8.09 -12.46 6.71
CA GLY A 53 6.68 -12.63 6.33
C GLY A 53 6.21 -11.57 5.34
N ASP A 54 5.03 -10.99 5.56
CA ASP A 54 4.46 -9.96 4.70
C ASP A 54 5.07 -8.56 4.94
N GLY A 55 6.22 -8.49 5.63
CA GLY A 55 6.85 -7.22 5.99
C GLY A 55 6.07 -6.47 7.08
N LEU A 56 6.41 -5.22 7.30
CA LEU A 56 5.67 -4.33 8.20
C LEU A 56 4.85 -3.31 7.41
N PRO A 57 3.61 -3.02 7.84
CA PRO A 57 2.83 -1.94 7.24
C PRO A 57 3.50 -0.60 7.48
N VAL A 58 3.47 0.25 6.43
CA VAL A 58 4.09 1.58 6.43
C VAL A 58 3.01 2.64 6.35
N LEU A 59 3.10 3.68 7.17
CA LEU A 59 2.26 4.86 7.09
C LEU A 59 3.10 6.08 6.71
N LEU A 60 2.77 6.68 5.57
CA LEU A 60 3.37 7.88 5.04
C LEU A 60 2.50 9.08 5.40
N SER A 61 3.03 10.05 6.13
CA SER A 61 2.34 11.30 6.46
C SER A 61 3.07 12.51 5.87
N GLY A 62 2.34 13.57 5.61
CA GLY A 62 2.90 14.82 5.07
C GLY A 62 1.89 15.54 4.18
N GLU A 63 2.17 16.80 3.88
CA GLU A 63 1.32 17.66 3.05
C GLU A 63 1.03 17.04 1.67
N SER A 64 0.02 17.59 0.98
CA SER A 64 -0.24 17.20 -0.40
C SER A 64 0.94 17.51 -1.30
N GLY A 65 1.26 16.62 -2.23
CA GLY A 65 2.33 16.81 -3.22
C GLY A 65 3.75 16.53 -2.74
N VAL A 66 4.02 16.22 -1.46
CA VAL A 66 5.39 15.98 -0.94
C VAL A 66 6.04 14.68 -1.44
N GLY A 67 5.34 13.87 -2.23
CA GLY A 67 5.88 12.66 -2.84
C GLY A 67 5.50 11.34 -2.14
N LYS A 68 4.41 11.30 -1.34
CA LYS A 68 3.96 10.07 -0.66
C LYS A 68 3.72 8.90 -1.63
N SER A 69 2.95 9.14 -2.70
CA SER A 69 2.65 8.09 -3.69
C SER A 69 3.89 7.66 -4.48
N HIS A 70 4.81 8.59 -4.73
CA HIS A 70 6.11 8.25 -5.34
C HIS A 70 6.93 7.35 -4.41
N LEU A 71 7.03 7.70 -3.13
CA LEU A 71 7.73 6.86 -2.14
C LEU A 71 7.09 5.49 -2.00
N ALA A 72 5.75 5.40 -2.03
CA ALA A 72 5.03 4.13 -2.00
C ALA A 72 5.42 3.23 -3.19
N MET A 73 5.52 3.80 -4.40
CA MET A 73 5.98 3.06 -5.59
C MET A 73 7.43 2.61 -5.44
N LEU A 74 8.33 3.42 -4.88
CA LEU A 74 9.73 3.04 -4.66
C LEU A 74 9.87 1.91 -3.63
N ILE A 75 9.02 1.89 -2.59
CA ILE A 75 8.94 0.78 -1.62
C ILE A 75 8.59 -0.53 -2.33
N TYR A 76 7.60 -0.51 -3.21
CA TYR A 76 7.22 -1.68 -4.01
C TYR A 76 8.37 -2.11 -4.95
N GLN A 77 9.02 -1.17 -5.65
CA GLN A 77 10.17 -1.48 -6.51
C GLN A 77 11.32 -2.09 -5.71
N TYR A 78 11.59 -1.57 -4.52
CA TYR A 78 12.61 -2.14 -3.63
C TYR A 78 12.26 -3.58 -3.22
N ALA A 79 10.99 -3.88 -2.95
CA ALA A 79 10.54 -5.24 -2.63
C ALA A 79 10.77 -6.22 -3.81
N LEU A 80 10.55 -5.77 -5.05
CA LEU A 80 10.87 -6.52 -6.26
C LEU A 80 12.38 -6.78 -6.40
N GLU A 81 13.20 -5.73 -6.22
CA GLU A 81 14.67 -5.83 -6.29
C GLU A 81 15.25 -6.76 -5.22
N ARG A 82 14.64 -6.76 -4.04
CA ARG A 82 15.01 -7.67 -2.94
C ARG A 82 14.54 -9.11 -3.14
N GLY A 83 13.63 -9.33 -4.09
CA GLY A 83 13.01 -10.63 -4.33
C GLY A 83 12.11 -11.09 -3.17
N VAL A 84 11.64 -10.17 -2.31
CA VAL A 84 10.69 -10.50 -1.22
C VAL A 84 9.26 -10.68 -1.73
N ILE A 85 8.99 -10.21 -2.93
CA ILE A 85 7.80 -10.51 -3.71
C ILE A 85 8.21 -10.95 -5.12
N ALA A 86 7.39 -11.77 -5.78
CA ALA A 86 7.65 -12.18 -7.16
C ALA A 86 7.39 -11.03 -8.15
N ALA A 87 8.05 -11.06 -9.30
CA ALA A 87 8.03 -9.97 -10.28
C ALA A 87 6.65 -9.70 -10.92
N ASP A 88 5.76 -10.68 -10.86
CA ASP A 88 4.39 -10.61 -11.36
C ASP A 88 3.38 -10.12 -10.32
N LYS A 89 3.82 -9.88 -9.08
CA LYS A 89 2.92 -9.48 -7.99
C LYS A 89 2.50 -8.02 -8.12
N PRO A 90 1.20 -7.73 -7.88
CA PRO A 90 0.64 -6.42 -8.18
C PRO A 90 1.01 -5.35 -7.15
N PHE A 91 0.98 -4.10 -7.60
CA PHE A 91 0.83 -2.92 -6.77
C PHE A 91 -0.55 -2.33 -7.06
N VAL A 92 -1.45 -2.44 -6.09
CA VAL A 92 -2.81 -1.92 -6.19
C VAL A 92 -2.90 -0.62 -5.42
N GLU A 93 -3.28 0.45 -6.11
CA GLU A 93 -3.46 1.79 -5.53
C GLU A 93 -4.94 2.14 -5.45
N LEU A 94 -5.39 2.60 -4.28
CA LEU A 94 -6.74 3.09 -4.04
C LEU A 94 -6.67 4.41 -3.28
N ASN A 95 -7.24 5.47 -3.85
CA ASN A 95 -7.41 6.74 -3.14
C ASN A 95 -8.77 6.73 -2.41
N CYS A 96 -8.74 6.72 -1.08
CA CYS A 96 -9.95 6.71 -0.26
C CYS A 96 -10.76 8.00 -0.39
N ALA A 97 -10.16 9.12 -0.79
CA ALA A 97 -10.86 10.39 -0.99
C ALA A 97 -11.84 10.35 -2.17
N ASP A 98 -11.60 9.50 -3.17
CA ASP A 98 -12.53 9.32 -4.31
C ASP A 98 -13.91 8.79 -3.87
N TYR A 99 -13.98 8.24 -2.64
CA TYR A 99 -15.17 7.64 -2.04
C TYR A 99 -15.68 8.39 -0.80
N ALA A 100 -15.21 9.63 -0.57
CA ALA A 100 -15.52 10.39 0.64
C ALA A 100 -17.02 10.55 0.92
N ASN A 101 -17.84 10.61 -0.15
CA ASN A 101 -19.30 10.73 -0.05
C ASN A 101 -20.04 9.37 -0.09
N ASN A 102 -19.32 8.25 -0.20
CA ASN A 102 -19.93 6.91 -0.27
C ASN A 102 -19.02 5.87 0.43
N PRO A 103 -19.04 5.80 1.78
CA PRO A 103 -18.23 4.85 2.54
C PRO A 103 -18.58 3.38 2.25
N GLU A 104 -19.83 3.09 1.89
CA GLU A 104 -20.25 1.72 1.52
C GLU A 104 -19.61 1.28 0.20
N LEU A 105 -19.55 2.18 -0.79
CA LEU A 105 -18.85 1.91 -2.04
C LEU A 105 -17.36 1.70 -1.81
N LEU A 106 -16.73 2.47 -0.91
CA LEU A 106 -15.34 2.25 -0.53
C LEU A 106 -15.15 0.86 0.09
N SER A 107 -16.04 0.46 1.01
CA SER A 107 -16.01 -0.86 1.63
C SER A 107 -16.16 -1.98 0.58
N ALA A 108 -17.12 -1.82 -0.37
CA ALA A 108 -17.33 -2.75 -1.47
C ALA A 108 -16.12 -2.84 -2.42
N THR A 109 -15.43 -1.72 -2.64
CA THR A 109 -14.23 -1.67 -3.49
C THR A 109 -13.03 -2.31 -2.80
N LEU A 110 -12.88 -2.14 -1.49
CA LEU A 110 -11.80 -2.73 -0.72
C LEU A 110 -11.96 -4.26 -0.59
N PHE A 111 -13.10 -4.69 -0.05
CA PHE A 111 -13.30 -6.08 0.38
C PHE A 111 -14.08 -6.94 -0.61
N GLY A 112 -14.65 -6.33 -1.65
CA GLY A 112 -15.59 -7.01 -2.52
C GLY A 112 -16.94 -7.28 -1.84
N TYR A 113 -17.86 -7.92 -2.55
CA TYR A 113 -19.18 -8.25 -2.05
C TYR A 113 -19.73 -9.53 -2.68
N THR A 114 -20.63 -10.17 -1.95
CA THR A 114 -21.38 -11.33 -2.43
C THR A 114 -22.67 -10.88 -3.11
N ARG A 115 -23.26 -11.75 -3.90
CA ARG A 115 -24.58 -11.51 -4.47
C ARG A 115 -25.60 -11.23 -3.37
N GLY A 116 -26.39 -10.18 -3.53
CA GLY A 116 -27.42 -9.76 -2.57
C GLY A 116 -26.91 -8.97 -1.36
N ALA A 117 -25.64 -8.58 -1.32
CA ALA A 117 -25.06 -7.79 -0.24
C ALA A 117 -25.75 -6.43 -0.02
N PHE A 118 -26.26 -5.84 -1.11
CA PHE A 118 -27.02 -4.59 -1.11
C PHE A 118 -27.91 -4.51 -2.38
N THR A 119 -28.78 -3.53 -2.45
CA THR A 119 -29.63 -3.31 -3.64
C THR A 119 -28.78 -3.05 -4.89
N GLY A 120 -28.91 -3.91 -5.91
CA GLY A 120 -28.10 -3.86 -7.14
C GLY A 120 -26.86 -4.76 -7.12
N ALA A 121 -26.62 -5.51 -6.06
CA ALA A 121 -25.57 -6.54 -6.01
C ALA A 121 -26.03 -7.85 -6.68
N ASP A 122 -26.23 -7.81 -8.01
CA ASP A 122 -26.76 -8.94 -8.78
C ASP A 122 -25.79 -10.13 -8.92
N ARG A 123 -24.50 -9.86 -8.73
CA ARG A 123 -23.42 -10.84 -8.80
C ARG A 123 -22.36 -10.54 -7.75
N GLU A 124 -21.56 -11.54 -7.45
CA GLU A 124 -20.36 -11.36 -6.63
C GLU A 124 -19.32 -10.51 -7.35
N LYS A 125 -18.58 -9.71 -6.58
CA LYS A 125 -17.44 -8.92 -7.09
C LYS A 125 -16.26 -8.99 -6.14
N ARG A 126 -15.07 -9.22 -6.70
CA ARG A 126 -13.79 -9.16 -5.99
C ARG A 126 -13.46 -7.71 -5.62
N GLY A 127 -12.69 -7.53 -4.54
CA GLY A 127 -12.22 -6.23 -4.09
C GLY A 127 -10.72 -6.06 -4.27
N ALA A 128 -10.22 -4.88 -3.85
CA ALA A 128 -8.80 -4.55 -3.91
C ALA A 128 -7.92 -5.53 -3.11
N PHE A 129 -8.45 -6.14 -2.06
CA PHE A 129 -7.77 -7.18 -1.29
C PHE A 129 -7.49 -8.43 -2.11
N ASP A 130 -8.45 -8.88 -2.90
CA ASP A 130 -8.26 -10.01 -3.82
C ASP A 130 -7.27 -9.65 -4.93
N ASP A 131 -7.36 -8.41 -5.43
CA ASP A 131 -6.57 -7.94 -6.58
C ASP A 131 -5.10 -7.69 -6.20
N ALA A 132 -4.82 -7.37 -4.93
CA ALA A 132 -3.48 -7.11 -4.41
C ALA A 132 -2.79 -8.37 -3.84
N ASP A 133 -3.43 -9.54 -3.89
CA ASP A 133 -2.93 -10.75 -3.23
C ASP A 133 -1.52 -11.15 -3.67
N GLY A 134 -0.65 -11.34 -2.69
CA GLY A 134 0.77 -11.60 -2.84
C GLY A 134 1.62 -10.38 -3.15
N GLY A 135 1.01 -9.19 -3.28
CA GLY A 135 1.66 -7.92 -3.62
C GLY A 135 1.43 -6.82 -2.60
N PHE A 136 1.25 -5.61 -3.09
CA PHE A 136 1.07 -4.42 -2.27
C PHE A 136 -0.31 -3.79 -2.47
N LEU A 137 -0.92 -3.38 -1.35
CA LEU A 137 -2.10 -2.51 -1.35
C LEU A 137 -1.71 -1.15 -0.76
N PHE A 138 -1.72 -0.14 -1.62
CA PHE A 138 -1.49 1.25 -1.26
C PHE A 138 -2.82 1.99 -1.11
N LEU A 139 -3.12 2.44 0.13
CA LEU A 139 -4.32 3.22 0.44
C LEU A 139 -3.91 4.67 0.69
N ASP A 140 -4.21 5.53 -0.28
CA ASP A 140 -3.98 6.97 -0.13
C ASP A 140 -5.17 7.62 0.56
N GLU A 141 -4.91 8.74 1.27
CA GLU A 141 -5.87 9.48 2.06
C GLU A 141 -6.66 8.57 3.03
N VAL A 142 -5.92 7.71 3.74
CA VAL A 142 -6.46 6.66 4.63
C VAL A 142 -7.36 7.22 5.75
N HIS A 143 -7.24 8.50 6.08
CA HIS A 143 -8.10 9.19 7.03
C HIS A 143 -9.58 9.29 6.57
N ARG A 144 -9.86 9.03 5.29
CA ARG A 144 -11.21 8.97 4.73
C ARG A 144 -11.91 7.63 4.99
N LEU A 145 -11.19 6.64 5.53
CA LEU A 145 -11.80 5.39 5.96
C LEU A 145 -12.74 5.60 7.14
N SER A 146 -13.95 5.07 7.04
CA SER A 146 -14.85 4.98 8.20
C SER A 146 -14.23 4.15 9.32
N ALA A 147 -14.68 4.35 10.56
CA ALA A 147 -14.25 3.53 11.70
C ALA A 147 -14.43 2.03 11.42
N GLU A 148 -15.57 1.64 10.82
CA GLU A 148 -15.86 0.26 10.44
C GLU A 148 -14.80 -0.31 9.46
N ASN A 149 -14.43 0.46 8.43
CA ASN A 149 -13.41 0.02 7.46
C ASN A 149 -12.02 -0.08 8.10
N GLN A 150 -11.68 0.83 9.03
CA GLN A 150 -10.45 0.72 9.81
C GLN A 150 -10.45 -0.53 10.69
N GLU A 151 -11.60 -0.91 11.30
CA GLU A 151 -11.74 -2.13 12.08
C GLU A 151 -11.58 -3.40 11.23
N LYS A 152 -12.16 -3.43 10.03
CA LYS A 152 -11.98 -4.54 9.08
C LYS A 152 -10.52 -4.69 8.65
N LEU A 153 -9.82 -3.57 8.40
CA LEU A 153 -8.40 -3.56 8.06
C LEU A 153 -7.55 -4.14 9.20
N PHE A 154 -7.74 -3.67 10.44
CA PHE A 154 -6.94 -4.19 11.53
C PHE A 154 -7.25 -5.66 11.84
N LEU A 155 -8.51 -6.10 11.68
CA LEU A 155 -8.87 -7.51 11.82
C LEU A 155 -8.10 -8.38 10.81
N TYR A 156 -8.01 -7.92 9.55
CA TYR A 156 -7.21 -8.59 8.54
C TYR A 156 -5.72 -8.64 8.93
N MET A 157 -5.16 -7.51 9.38
CA MET A 157 -3.74 -7.44 9.80
C MET A 157 -3.43 -8.40 10.97
N ASP A 158 -4.42 -8.67 11.83
CA ASP A 158 -4.27 -9.61 12.96
C ASP A 158 -4.49 -11.08 12.57
N LYS A 159 -5.34 -11.35 11.59
CA LYS A 159 -5.86 -12.70 11.30
C LYS A 159 -5.45 -13.25 9.94
N GLY A 160 -5.01 -12.41 9.00
CA GLY A 160 -4.62 -12.81 7.65
C GLY A 160 -5.79 -13.20 6.74
N TYR A 161 -7.03 -12.84 7.09
CA TYR A 161 -8.21 -13.05 6.26
C TYR A 161 -9.20 -11.89 6.41
N PHE A 162 -10.06 -11.72 5.43
CA PHE A 162 -11.14 -10.74 5.43
C PHE A 162 -12.47 -11.38 5.06
N TYR A 163 -13.55 -10.61 5.18
CA TYR A 163 -14.88 -10.99 4.76
C TYR A 163 -15.39 -10.03 3.67
N ARG A 164 -16.11 -10.57 2.69
CA ARG A 164 -16.82 -9.75 1.70
C ARG A 164 -18.07 -9.15 2.30
N LEU A 165 -18.52 -8.02 1.77
CA LEU A 165 -19.79 -7.44 2.15
C LEU A 165 -20.92 -8.45 1.86
N GLY A 166 -21.85 -8.57 2.80
CA GLY A 166 -22.96 -9.52 2.71
C GLY A 166 -22.63 -10.94 3.15
N ASP A 167 -21.36 -11.25 3.47
CA ASP A 167 -20.96 -12.54 4.02
C ASP A 167 -19.99 -12.37 5.19
N ASN A 168 -20.36 -12.86 6.35
CA ASN A 168 -19.52 -12.87 7.55
C ASN A 168 -19.07 -14.29 7.96
N ARG A 169 -19.26 -15.27 7.11
CA ARG A 169 -18.95 -16.68 7.37
C ARG A 169 -17.75 -17.16 6.58
N THR A 170 -17.66 -16.80 5.31
CA THR A 170 -16.58 -17.22 4.42
C THR A 170 -15.35 -16.37 4.61
N ARG A 171 -14.28 -16.97 5.11
CA ARG A 171 -12.98 -16.31 5.27
C ARG A 171 -12.23 -16.31 3.95
N HIS A 172 -11.83 -15.14 3.50
CA HIS A 172 -10.98 -14.97 2.32
C HIS A 172 -9.56 -14.68 2.77
N PRO A 173 -8.62 -15.65 2.66
CA PRO A 173 -7.22 -15.39 2.97
C PRO A 173 -6.59 -14.54 1.85
N ALA A 174 -5.64 -13.70 2.22
CA ALA A 174 -4.78 -12.99 1.28
C ALA A 174 -3.42 -12.72 1.95
N SER A 175 -2.37 -12.51 1.16
CA SER A 175 -1.05 -12.09 1.64
C SER A 175 -0.79 -10.69 1.10
N LEU A 176 -0.94 -9.65 1.95
CA LEU A 176 -0.88 -8.26 1.55
C LEU A 176 0.19 -7.50 2.31
N ARG A 177 1.00 -6.73 1.57
CA ARG A 177 1.87 -5.70 2.12
C ARG A 177 1.17 -4.36 2.03
N PHE A 178 1.03 -3.67 3.15
CA PHE A 178 0.30 -2.40 3.21
C PHE A 178 1.22 -1.19 3.19
N ILE A 179 0.83 -0.22 2.37
CA ILE A 179 1.31 1.16 2.49
C ILE A 179 0.07 2.04 2.63
N PHE A 180 0.08 2.88 3.65
CA PHE A 180 -0.95 3.88 3.91
C PHE A 180 -0.38 5.26 3.71
N ALA A 181 -1.19 6.22 3.24
CA ALA A 181 -0.79 7.62 3.19
C ALA A 181 -1.90 8.53 3.70
N THR A 182 -1.52 9.63 4.29
CA THR A 182 -2.45 10.67 4.79
C THR A 182 -1.82 12.04 4.77
N THR A 183 -2.66 13.06 4.57
CA THR A 183 -2.30 14.47 4.73
C THR A 183 -2.63 15.00 6.13
N GLU A 184 -3.41 14.25 6.91
CA GLU A 184 -3.94 14.64 8.20
C GLU A 184 -3.11 14.14 9.38
N ASN A 185 -3.35 14.70 10.56
CA ASN A 185 -2.72 14.24 11.79
C ASN A 185 -3.28 12.87 12.18
N ILE A 186 -2.41 11.85 12.12
CA ILE A 186 -2.76 10.45 12.36
C ILE A 186 -3.36 10.20 13.76
N ASP A 187 -2.99 11.02 14.75
CA ASP A 187 -3.43 10.84 16.13
C ASP A 187 -4.90 11.23 16.34
N THR A 188 -5.42 12.05 15.46
CA THR A 188 -6.80 12.55 15.54
C THR A 188 -7.77 11.84 14.61
N VAL A 189 -7.27 11.28 13.47
CA VAL A 189 -8.14 10.78 12.40
C VAL A 189 -8.19 9.26 12.31
N LEU A 190 -7.20 8.56 12.88
CA LEU A 190 -7.15 7.10 12.85
C LEU A 190 -7.45 6.49 14.22
N LEU A 191 -8.21 5.40 14.23
CA LEU A 191 -8.47 4.64 15.44
C LEU A 191 -7.17 4.18 16.09
N ASN A 192 -7.08 4.28 17.41
CA ASN A 192 -5.89 3.85 18.16
C ASN A 192 -5.57 2.37 17.93
N THR A 193 -6.58 1.53 17.81
CA THR A 193 -6.47 0.10 17.50
C THR A 193 -5.82 -0.13 16.15
N PHE A 194 -6.19 0.64 15.12
CA PHE A 194 -5.60 0.56 13.78
C PHE A 194 -4.17 1.08 13.77
N ARG A 195 -3.91 2.25 14.39
CA ARG A 195 -2.58 2.86 14.47
C ARG A 195 -1.51 1.96 15.10
N ARG A 196 -1.88 1.19 16.13
CA ARG A 196 -0.95 0.29 16.83
C ARG A 196 -0.42 -0.85 15.96
N ARG A 197 -1.11 -1.15 14.85
CA ARG A 197 -0.70 -2.19 13.90
C ARG A 197 0.16 -1.67 12.77
N ILE A 198 0.43 -0.36 12.76
CA ILE A 198 1.31 0.28 11.78
C ILE A 198 2.55 0.80 12.50
N PRO A 199 3.56 -0.06 12.70
CA PRO A 199 4.74 0.29 13.48
C PRO A 199 5.68 1.25 12.75
N VAL A 200 5.69 1.19 11.41
CA VAL A 200 6.57 2.04 10.60
C VAL A 200 5.81 3.28 10.15
N ARG A 201 6.22 4.43 10.67
CA ARG A 201 5.63 5.73 10.37
C ARG A 201 6.69 6.67 9.85
N VAL A 202 6.45 7.21 8.68
CA VAL A 202 7.37 8.09 7.96
C VAL A 202 6.65 9.41 7.70
N THR A 203 7.20 10.50 8.23
CA THR A 203 6.72 11.84 7.93
C THR A 203 7.61 12.46 6.87
N LEU A 204 7.02 12.80 5.73
CA LEU A 204 7.74 13.48 4.65
C LEU A 204 7.70 15.00 4.91
N PRO A 205 8.87 15.65 5.01
CA PRO A 205 8.93 17.10 5.14
C PRO A 205 8.40 17.78 3.87
N ASN A 206 7.84 18.97 4.01
CA ASN A 206 7.49 19.78 2.86
C ASN A 206 8.74 20.22 2.07
N TYR A 207 8.56 20.60 0.80
CA TYR A 207 9.69 20.99 -0.05
C TYR A 207 10.45 22.23 0.46
N ILE A 208 9.76 23.14 1.15
CA ILE A 208 10.37 24.38 1.69
C ILE A 208 11.34 24.08 2.83
N SER A 209 11.08 23.00 3.58
CA SER A 209 11.93 22.58 4.70
C SER A 209 13.09 21.69 4.29
N ARG A 210 13.17 21.28 3.01
CA ARG A 210 14.30 20.49 2.49
C ARG A 210 15.46 21.39 2.12
N PRO A 211 16.73 20.93 2.31
CA PRO A 211 17.89 21.69 1.88
C PRO A 211 17.85 22.00 0.38
N LEU A 212 18.20 23.24 0.00
CA LEU A 212 18.26 23.68 -1.41
C LEU A 212 19.34 22.97 -2.24
N THR A 213 20.21 22.20 -1.61
CA THR A 213 21.32 21.47 -2.22
C THR A 213 20.97 20.02 -2.59
N GLU A 214 19.73 19.60 -2.40
CA GLU A 214 19.22 18.26 -2.74
C GLU A 214 18.54 18.16 -4.09
#